data_d149035e6688571c4939b91eeae196bf
#
_entry.id   d149035e6688571c4939b91eeae196bf
#
_cell.length_a   1.000
_cell.length_b   1.000
_cell.length_c   1.000
_cell.angle_alpha   90.00
_cell.angle_beta   90.00
_cell.angle_gamma   90.00
#
_symmetry.space_group_name_H-M   'P 1'
#
loop_
_entity.id
_entity.type
_entity.pdbx_description
1 polymer ?
#
loop_
_entity_poly.entity_id
_entity_poly.type
_entity_poly.pdbx_seq_one_letter_code
_entity_poly.pdbx_strand_id
1 'polypeptide(L)'
;MTAQTQAHPEEDKAVLPGYSSLLLAVDSSDHANRGTLEAIGLATHFHARLTAAHVYAAKLHDARFRQMEGGLPEQFREEQELERQRDVHDDLITRGLSIITDSYLDQVETVAADRLPVERCSLEGKNYRELVNEANSGRYDLLVMGALGLGAVKGSRLGTVCQRVSRRSSIDTLIIKDPNCSLSDSPIVVGVDGSAKSYGGLLTALSLAKAWGSDVKVVSAFDPYYHYVAFNRIAGVLSEEAGKVFRFQEQEKLHEEIIDSGLAKIYQGHLSVAQSIAADHGMEVETVLLDGKPHEVINRYLNEFKPGLLVLGTTGIHADPELDIGGNTEYLLNDAPCAVLLSQREYQPQVDRLASVSTSWTQEAEARMERVPSFARSMARMAILRYAQEKGHTVITESIVEEATAQLMPGHAGEAMEEIVSAYDRGELRRQPDAPQVMRWSDEATALLLSIKDLSLRGNLSMRAEKKARTENSPTVEAAHLQTFLHDDMPRGDFQPGTMAAA
;
A
#
# COMPACT_ATOMS: atom_id res chain seq x y z
N MET A 1 -1.49 42.50 -3.06
CA MET A 1 -1.00 41.89 -1.82
C MET A 1 -0.94 40.39 -2.07
N THR A 2 0.22 39.95 -2.51
CA THR A 2 0.49 38.55 -2.92
C THR A 2 0.83 37.74 -1.67
N ALA A 3 0.02 36.73 -1.41
CA ALA A 3 0.30 35.74 -0.37
C ALA A 3 1.54 34.91 -0.80
N GLN A 4 2.60 35.01 -0.04
CA GLN A 4 3.77 34.14 -0.17
C GLN A 4 3.39 32.77 0.39
N THR A 5 3.26 31.81 -0.49
CA THR A 5 3.18 30.39 -0.18
C THR A 5 4.54 29.99 0.43
N GLN A 6 4.53 29.65 1.72
CA GLN A 6 5.70 29.05 2.36
C GLN A 6 5.92 27.66 1.74
N ALA A 7 7.06 27.48 1.11
CA ALA A 7 7.54 26.18 0.63
C ALA A 7 7.75 25.26 1.83
N HIS A 8 6.98 24.20 1.93
CA HIS A 8 7.28 23.04 2.78
C HIS A 8 8.52 22.33 2.22
N PRO A 9 9.36 21.73 3.06
CA PRO A 9 10.52 20.99 2.59
C PRO A 9 10.08 19.84 1.67
N GLU A 10 10.79 19.67 0.55
CA GLU A 10 10.59 18.64 -0.48
C GLU A 10 10.91 17.20 -0.01
N GLU A 11 11.04 16.97 1.28
CA GLU A 11 11.41 15.68 1.85
C GLU A 11 10.16 14.83 2.03
N ASP A 12 10.09 13.73 1.26
CA ASP A 12 9.27 12.54 1.45
C ASP A 12 7.94 12.42 0.67
N LYS A 13 7.90 12.89 -0.56
CA LYS A 13 6.81 12.49 -1.47
C LYS A 13 7.05 11.06 -1.94
N ALA A 14 6.06 10.18 -1.72
CA ALA A 14 6.09 8.85 -2.32
C ALA A 14 6.25 8.98 -3.85
N VAL A 15 7.22 8.30 -4.42
CA VAL A 15 7.40 8.30 -5.88
C VAL A 15 6.28 7.50 -6.52
N LEU A 16 5.61 8.04 -7.56
CA LEU A 16 4.64 7.27 -8.34
C LEU A 16 5.36 6.08 -9.00
N PRO A 17 4.86 4.85 -8.78
CA PRO A 17 5.53 3.68 -9.28
C PRO A 17 5.37 3.54 -10.79
N GLY A 18 6.43 3.10 -11.48
CA GLY A 18 6.36 2.59 -12.84
C GLY A 18 6.47 1.09 -12.86
N TYR A 19 6.27 0.51 -14.02
CA TYR A 19 6.57 -0.88 -14.32
C TYR A 19 7.81 -0.95 -15.22
N SER A 20 8.71 -1.89 -14.95
CA SER A 20 9.97 -2.07 -15.68
C SER A 20 9.98 -3.36 -16.52
N SER A 21 9.17 -4.35 -16.15
CA SER A 21 9.14 -5.64 -16.82
C SER A 21 7.78 -6.32 -16.64
N LEU A 22 7.07 -6.52 -17.76
CA LEU A 22 5.76 -7.11 -17.80
C LEU A 22 5.81 -8.57 -18.27
N LEU A 23 5.06 -9.43 -17.59
CA LEU A 23 4.74 -10.78 -18.03
C LEU A 23 3.32 -10.80 -18.55
N LEU A 24 3.12 -11.15 -19.84
CA LEU A 24 1.82 -11.29 -20.45
C LEU A 24 1.49 -12.77 -20.67
N ALA A 25 0.45 -13.27 -20.03
CA ALA A 25 -0.04 -14.63 -20.23
C ALA A 25 -1.01 -14.67 -21.42
N VAL A 26 -0.72 -15.51 -22.42
CA VAL A 26 -1.51 -15.60 -23.65
C VAL A 26 -2.05 -17.01 -23.89
N ASP A 27 -3.29 -17.08 -24.41
CA ASP A 27 -3.97 -18.30 -24.86
C ASP A 27 -4.90 -18.05 -26.06
N SER A 28 -4.73 -16.89 -26.75
CA SER A 28 -5.57 -16.45 -27.87
C SER A 28 -7.07 -16.29 -27.56
N SER A 29 -7.50 -16.30 -26.30
CA SER A 29 -8.85 -15.89 -25.90
C SER A 29 -9.06 -14.40 -26.10
N ASP A 30 -10.31 -13.95 -26.24
CA ASP A 30 -10.64 -12.53 -26.37
C ASP A 30 -10.12 -11.69 -25.21
N HIS A 31 -10.16 -12.24 -23.98
CA HIS A 31 -9.62 -11.61 -22.79
C HIS A 31 -8.09 -11.49 -22.83
N ALA A 32 -7.39 -12.52 -23.30
CA ALA A 32 -5.93 -12.49 -23.46
C ALA A 32 -5.52 -11.55 -24.59
N ASN A 33 -6.28 -11.52 -25.70
CA ASN A 33 -6.05 -10.60 -26.81
C ASN A 33 -6.22 -9.14 -26.36
N ARG A 34 -7.24 -8.83 -25.55
CA ARG A 34 -7.37 -7.52 -24.95
C ARG A 34 -6.20 -7.24 -24.00
N GLY A 35 -5.82 -8.19 -23.16
CA GLY A 35 -4.64 -8.10 -22.29
C GLY A 35 -3.36 -7.78 -23.05
N THR A 36 -3.21 -8.32 -24.26
CA THR A 36 -2.08 -8.01 -25.15
C THR A 36 -2.03 -6.52 -25.51
N LEU A 37 -3.17 -5.93 -25.88
CA LEU A 37 -3.25 -4.50 -26.22
C LEU A 37 -2.90 -3.62 -25.02
N GLU A 38 -3.42 -3.94 -23.82
CA GLU A 38 -3.15 -3.20 -22.60
C GLU A 38 -1.68 -3.35 -22.18
N ALA A 39 -1.12 -4.57 -22.23
CA ALA A 39 0.28 -4.81 -21.89
C ALA A 39 1.26 -4.05 -22.81
N ILE A 40 0.98 -4.02 -24.11
CA ILE A 40 1.76 -3.26 -25.08
C ILE A 40 1.66 -1.76 -24.78
N GLY A 41 0.47 -1.24 -24.49
CA GLY A 41 0.24 0.15 -24.13
C GLY A 41 1.03 0.55 -22.87
N LEU A 42 0.95 -0.26 -21.82
CA LEU A 42 1.67 -0.05 -20.56
C LEU A 42 3.19 -0.14 -20.76
N ALA A 43 3.67 -1.19 -21.46
CA ALA A 43 5.10 -1.37 -21.73
C ALA A 43 5.68 -0.20 -22.54
N THR A 44 4.93 0.28 -23.53
CA THR A 44 5.32 1.45 -24.33
C THR A 44 5.39 2.71 -23.47
N HIS A 45 4.37 2.96 -22.61
CA HIS A 45 4.32 4.15 -21.79
C HIS A 45 5.46 4.17 -20.74
N PHE A 46 5.69 3.06 -20.06
CA PHE A 46 6.71 2.96 -19.01
C PHE A 46 8.10 2.62 -19.53
N HIS A 47 8.28 2.46 -20.85
CA HIS A 47 9.52 1.93 -21.45
C HIS A 47 9.96 0.61 -20.84
N ALA A 48 9.00 -0.25 -20.52
CA ALA A 48 9.20 -1.53 -19.87
C ALA A 48 9.46 -2.65 -20.90
N ARG A 49 10.14 -3.70 -20.43
CA ARG A 49 10.26 -4.95 -21.21
C ARG A 49 8.93 -5.69 -21.19
N LEU A 50 8.59 -6.32 -22.30
CA LEU A 50 7.40 -7.15 -22.42
C LEU A 50 7.80 -8.58 -22.78
N THR A 51 7.45 -9.53 -21.92
CA THR A 51 7.61 -10.96 -22.15
C THR A 51 6.24 -11.60 -22.33
N ALA A 52 5.98 -12.18 -23.49
CA ALA A 52 4.77 -12.95 -23.75
C ALA A 52 5.01 -14.42 -23.40
N ALA A 53 4.16 -14.98 -22.54
CA ALA A 53 4.26 -16.33 -22.04
C ALA A 53 3.05 -17.17 -22.40
N HIS A 54 3.30 -18.38 -22.94
CA HIS A 54 2.31 -19.43 -23.08
C HIS A 54 2.77 -20.70 -22.42
N VAL A 55 1.84 -21.43 -21.78
CA VAL A 55 2.12 -22.69 -21.09
C VAL A 55 1.41 -23.83 -21.81
N TYR A 56 2.15 -24.80 -22.24
CA TYR A 56 1.61 -26.02 -22.85
C TYR A 56 1.94 -27.25 -21.98
N ALA A 57 1.16 -28.31 -22.12
CA ALA A 57 1.22 -29.45 -21.20
C ALA A 57 1.49 -30.78 -21.93
N ALA A 58 2.51 -30.85 -22.78
CA ALA A 58 2.81 -32.03 -23.59
C ALA A 58 3.01 -33.29 -22.74
N LYS A 59 3.91 -33.25 -21.75
CA LYS A 59 4.18 -34.37 -20.85
C LYS A 59 2.95 -34.84 -20.05
N LEU A 60 2.05 -33.92 -19.70
CA LEU A 60 0.81 -34.29 -19.02
C LEU A 60 -0.14 -35.03 -19.96
N HIS A 61 -0.23 -34.63 -21.24
CA HIS A 61 -1.01 -35.31 -22.25
C HIS A 61 -0.46 -36.68 -22.54
N ASP A 62 0.86 -36.85 -22.69
CA ASP A 62 1.50 -38.14 -22.88
C ASP A 62 1.25 -39.09 -21.70
N ALA A 63 1.44 -38.60 -20.46
CA ALA A 63 1.15 -39.40 -19.27
C ALA A 63 -0.33 -39.86 -19.20
N ARG A 64 -1.27 -39.02 -19.61
CA ARG A 64 -2.69 -39.36 -19.67
C ARG A 64 -3.01 -40.35 -20.78
N PHE A 65 -2.35 -40.22 -21.94
CA PHE A 65 -2.50 -41.16 -23.03
C PHE A 65 -2.08 -42.57 -22.56
N ARG A 66 -0.92 -42.69 -21.92
CA ARG A 66 -0.46 -43.96 -21.36
C ARG A 66 -1.40 -44.57 -20.33
N GLN A 67 -2.00 -43.74 -19.48
CA GLN A 67 -3.06 -44.21 -18.52
C GLN A 67 -4.29 -44.71 -19.22
N MET A 68 -4.62 -44.20 -20.40
CA MET A 68 -5.80 -44.55 -21.17
C MET A 68 -5.58 -45.82 -22.04
N GLU A 69 -4.35 -46.26 -22.27
CA GLU A 69 -4.01 -47.38 -23.14
C GLU A 69 -4.77 -48.67 -22.81
N GLY A 70 -5.02 -48.93 -21.52
CA GLY A 70 -5.83 -50.07 -21.08
C GLY A 70 -7.28 -50.03 -21.52
N GLY A 71 -7.83 -48.88 -21.91
CA GLY A 71 -9.15 -48.65 -22.44
C GLY A 71 -9.26 -48.71 -23.97
N LEU A 72 -8.15 -48.83 -24.68
CA LEU A 72 -8.16 -48.91 -26.14
C LEU A 72 -8.87 -50.19 -26.63
N PRO A 73 -9.49 -50.18 -27.83
CA PRO A 73 -9.96 -51.38 -28.47
C PRO A 73 -8.86 -52.43 -28.66
N GLU A 74 -9.19 -53.71 -28.63
CA GLU A 74 -8.26 -54.83 -28.63
C GLU A 74 -7.24 -54.74 -29.78
N GLN A 75 -7.67 -54.35 -30.97
CA GLN A 75 -6.84 -54.18 -32.17
C GLN A 75 -5.72 -53.14 -32.03
N PHE A 76 -5.76 -52.27 -31.04
CA PHE A 76 -4.78 -51.23 -30.77
C PHE A 76 -3.91 -51.58 -29.54
N ARG A 77 -4.08 -52.73 -28.91
CA ARG A 77 -3.33 -53.16 -27.72
C ARG A 77 -2.14 -54.03 -28.00
N GLU A 78 -1.92 -54.46 -29.26
CA GLU A 78 -0.73 -55.18 -29.65
C GLU A 78 0.50 -54.28 -29.47
N GLU A 79 1.61 -54.86 -28.99
CA GLU A 79 2.80 -54.10 -28.57
C GLU A 79 3.35 -53.17 -29.66
N GLN A 80 3.46 -53.68 -30.89
CA GLN A 80 3.92 -52.88 -32.03
C GLN A 80 2.95 -51.71 -32.39
N GLU A 81 1.67 -51.94 -32.27
CA GLU A 81 0.65 -50.92 -32.56
C GLU A 81 0.57 -49.90 -31.41
N LEU A 82 0.71 -50.33 -30.15
CA LEU A 82 0.83 -49.41 -29.00
C LEU A 82 2.05 -48.49 -29.12
N GLU A 83 3.19 -49.04 -29.50
CA GLU A 83 4.44 -48.28 -29.67
C GLU A 83 4.28 -47.24 -30.80
N ARG A 84 3.69 -47.64 -31.91
CA ARG A 84 3.37 -46.74 -33.03
C ARG A 84 2.37 -45.64 -32.59
N GLN A 85 1.35 -45.98 -31.80
CA GLN A 85 0.38 -44.99 -31.30
C GLN A 85 1.04 -44.01 -30.33
N ARG A 86 1.98 -44.46 -29.48
CA ARG A 86 2.76 -43.59 -28.60
C ARG A 86 3.64 -42.64 -29.40
N ASP A 87 4.34 -43.10 -30.41
CA ASP A 87 5.19 -42.27 -31.27
C ASP A 87 4.35 -41.21 -32.02
N VAL A 88 3.23 -41.61 -32.61
CA VAL A 88 2.33 -40.72 -33.30
C VAL A 88 1.73 -39.71 -32.34
N HIS A 89 1.33 -40.12 -31.13
CA HIS A 89 0.78 -39.24 -30.12
C HIS A 89 1.83 -38.26 -29.61
N ASP A 90 3.04 -38.71 -29.28
CA ASP A 90 4.13 -37.84 -28.82
C ASP A 90 4.51 -36.78 -29.87
N ASP A 91 4.66 -37.18 -31.14
CA ASP A 91 4.97 -36.28 -32.24
C ASP A 91 3.84 -35.23 -32.45
N LEU A 92 2.57 -35.66 -32.48
CA LEU A 92 1.42 -34.79 -32.62
C LEU A 92 1.25 -33.83 -31.44
N ILE A 93 1.41 -34.32 -30.21
CA ILE A 93 1.23 -33.49 -29.02
C ILE A 93 2.41 -32.56 -28.82
N THR A 94 3.65 -33.04 -28.88
CA THR A 94 4.83 -32.21 -28.62
C THR A 94 5.01 -31.17 -29.70
N ARG A 95 5.01 -31.56 -30.98
CA ARG A 95 5.14 -30.62 -32.10
C ARG A 95 3.90 -29.76 -32.29
N GLY A 96 2.69 -30.34 -32.19
CA GLY A 96 1.44 -29.61 -32.38
C GLY A 96 1.26 -28.53 -31.33
N LEU A 97 1.52 -28.81 -30.04
CA LEU A 97 1.43 -27.83 -28.97
C LEU A 97 2.52 -26.76 -29.08
N SER A 98 3.73 -27.11 -29.55
CA SER A 98 4.79 -26.12 -29.82
C SER A 98 4.36 -25.16 -30.93
N ILE A 99 3.82 -25.66 -32.04
CA ILE A 99 3.31 -24.83 -33.15
C ILE A 99 2.19 -23.89 -32.69
N ILE A 100 1.27 -24.38 -31.85
CA ILE A 100 0.21 -23.55 -31.27
C ILE A 100 0.83 -22.45 -30.39
N THR A 101 1.80 -22.80 -29.54
CA THR A 101 2.51 -21.84 -28.69
C THR A 101 3.18 -20.75 -29.52
N ASP A 102 3.94 -21.16 -30.56
CA ASP A 102 4.61 -20.23 -31.46
C ASP A 102 3.60 -19.31 -32.15
N SER A 103 2.47 -19.85 -32.62
CA SER A 103 1.39 -19.06 -33.26
C SER A 103 0.82 -17.98 -32.31
N TYR A 104 0.63 -18.29 -31.03
CA TYR A 104 0.14 -17.30 -30.05
C TYR A 104 1.18 -16.21 -29.80
N LEU A 105 2.46 -16.58 -29.70
CA LEU A 105 3.55 -15.62 -29.51
C LEU A 105 3.76 -14.75 -30.75
N ASP A 106 3.70 -15.34 -31.96
CA ASP A 106 3.74 -14.61 -33.25
C ASP A 106 2.62 -13.56 -33.34
N GLN A 107 1.42 -13.90 -32.84
CA GLN A 107 0.30 -12.95 -32.79
C GLN A 107 0.64 -11.74 -31.92
N VAL A 108 1.24 -11.93 -30.73
CA VAL A 108 1.65 -10.83 -29.85
C VAL A 108 2.70 -9.96 -30.53
N GLU A 109 3.73 -10.55 -31.13
CA GLU A 109 4.77 -9.81 -31.88
C GLU A 109 4.15 -9.02 -33.04
N THR A 110 3.20 -9.60 -33.78
CA THR A 110 2.48 -8.92 -34.88
C THR A 110 1.70 -7.71 -34.37
N VAL A 111 1.03 -7.82 -33.21
CA VAL A 111 0.28 -6.72 -32.60
C VAL A 111 1.21 -5.66 -32.02
N ALA A 112 2.34 -6.05 -31.46
CA ALA A 112 3.36 -5.12 -30.96
C ALA A 112 4.05 -4.38 -32.12
N ALA A 113 4.25 -5.07 -33.25
CA ALA A 113 4.90 -4.54 -34.46
C ALA A 113 6.20 -3.74 -34.09
N ASP A 114 6.34 -2.53 -34.63
CA ASP A 114 7.51 -1.68 -34.41
C ASP A 114 7.45 -0.88 -33.09
N ARG A 115 6.39 -1.06 -32.27
CA ARG A 115 6.22 -0.28 -31.03
C ARG A 115 7.20 -0.66 -29.94
N LEU A 116 7.41 -1.97 -29.74
CA LEU A 116 8.39 -2.49 -28.78
C LEU A 116 8.76 -3.96 -29.12
N PRO A 117 9.98 -4.39 -28.77
CA PRO A 117 10.37 -5.80 -28.87
C PRO A 117 9.63 -6.63 -27.81
N VAL A 118 9.21 -7.84 -28.21
CA VAL A 118 8.55 -8.79 -27.31
C VAL A 118 9.49 -9.98 -27.08
N GLU A 119 9.76 -10.30 -25.83
CA GLU A 119 10.48 -11.52 -25.45
C GLU A 119 9.49 -12.70 -25.44
N ARG A 120 9.93 -13.86 -25.93
CA ARG A 120 9.11 -15.08 -25.97
C ARG A 120 9.41 -15.98 -24.80
N CYS A 121 8.40 -16.49 -24.13
CA CYS A 121 8.50 -17.42 -23.01
C CYS A 121 7.55 -18.61 -23.24
N SER A 122 8.12 -19.73 -23.68
CA SER A 122 7.39 -20.99 -23.84
C SER A 122 7.62 -21.85 -22.62
N LEU A 123 6.56 -22.18 -21.87
CA LEU A 123 6.62 -22.94 -20.63
C LEU A 123 5.95 -24.29 -20.82
N GLU A 124 6.57 -25.35 -20.30
CA GLU A 124 5.99 -26.69 -20.34
C GLU A 124 5.60 -27.16 -18.93
N GLY A 125 4.35 -27.50 -18.75
CA GLY A 125 3.84 -28.04 -17.49
C GLY A 125 2.38 -27.71 -17.21
N LYS A 126 2.04 -27.67 -15.93
CA LYS A 126 0.67 -27.33 -15.49
C LYS A 126 0.49 -25.81 -15.50
N ASN A 127 -0.35 -25.30 -16.40
CA ASN A 127 -0.46 -23.87 -16.74
C ASN A 127 -0.41 -22.92 -15.54
N TYR A 128 -1.28 -23.07 -14.53
CA TYR A 128 -1.25 -22.17 -13.38
C TYR A 128 0.05 -22.26 -12.56
N ARG A 129 0.69 -23.45 -12.49
CA ARG A 129 1.93 -23.65 -11.72
C ARG A 129 3.10 -22.94 -12.40
N GLU A 130 3.25 -23.16 -13.70
CA GLU A 130 4.35 -22.59 -14.45
C GLU A 130 4.22 -21.06 -14.56
N LEU A 131 2.98 -20.53 -14.73
CA LEU A 131 2.74 -19.09 -14.70
C LEU A 131 3.07 -18.47 -13.33
N VAL A 132 2.73 -19.13 -12.21
CA VAL A 132 3.10 -18.66 -10.86
C VAL A 132 4.60 -18.68 -10.65
N ASN A 133 5.27 -19.78 -11.04
CA ASN A 133 6.73 -19.91 -10.94
C ASN A 133 7.43 -18.81 -11.75
N GLU A 134 6.94 -18.57 -12.96
CA GLU A 134 7.49 -17.56 -13.87
C GLU A 134 7.26 -16.14 -13.32
N ALA A 135 6.03 -15.81 -12.91
CA ALA A 135 5.69 -14.51 -12.32
C ALA A 135 6.52 -14.20 -11.06
N ASN A 136 6.77 -15.22 -10.23
CA ASN A 136 7.50 -15.10 -8.97
C ASN A 136 9.03 -15.27 -9.13
N SER A 137 9.55 -15.34 -10.37
CA SER A 137 10.98 -15.50 -10.65
C SER A 137 11.84 -14.29 -10.29
N GLY A 138 11.23 -13.17 -9.93
CA GLY A 138 11.90 -11.89 -9.64
C GLY A 138 12.31 -11.09 -10.89
N ARG A 139 11.88 -11.53 -12.09
CA ARG A 139 12.17 -10.86 -13.36
C ARG A 139 11.12 -9.83 -13.77
N TYR A 140 9.95 -9.88 -13.17
CA TYR A 140 8.77 -9.11 -13.54
C TYR A 140 8.22 -8.34 -12.35
N ASP A 141 7.51 -7.25 -12.64
CA ASP A 141 6.82 -6.42 -11.67
C ASP A 141 5.32 -6.30 -11.94
N LEU A 142 4.85 -6.69 -13.13
CA LEU A 142 3.44 -6.78 -13.48
C LEU A 142 3.15 -8.06 -14.28
N LEU A 143 2.14 -8.81 -13.86
CA LEU A 143 1.53 -9.88 -14.65
C LEU A 143 0.22 -9.37 -15.27
N VAL A 144 0.07 -9.56 -16.57
CA VAL A 144 -1.19 -9.27 -17.30
C VAL A 144 -1.79 -10.57 -17.81
N MET A 145 -3.07 -10.81 -17.52
CA MET A 145 -3.76 -12.03 -17.96
C MET A 145 -5.26 -11.82 -18.18
N GLY A 146 -5.85 -12.66 -19.01
CA GLY A 146 -7.30 -12.71 -19.19
C GLY A 146 -8.00 -13.38 -18.00
N ALA A 147 -9.18 -12.88 -17.63
CA ALA A 147 -10.03 -13.51 -16.62
C ALA A 147 -10.52 -14.91 -17.06
N LEU A 148 -10.82 -15.06 -18.35
CA LEU A 148 -11.33 -16.29 -18.94
C LEU A 148 -10.44 -16.71 -20.12
N GLY A 149 -10.09 -17.99 -20.17
CA GLY A 149 -9.39 -18.61 -21.29
C GLY A 149 -10.31 -19.33 -22.26
N LEU A 150 -9.76 -19.95 -23.30
CA LEU A 150 -10.50 -20.69 -24.34
C LEU A 150 -11.41 -21.81 -23.80
N GLY A 151 -11.08 -22.39 -22.65
CA GLY A 151 -11.88 -23.45 -22.00
C GLY A 151 -13.01 -22.94 -21.13
N ALA A 152 -13.35 -21.65 -21.17
CA ALA A 152 -14.41 -21.09 -20.33
C ALA A 152 -15.80 -21.62 -20.73
N VAL A 153 -16.59 -22.00 -19.73
CA VAL A 153 -18.00 -22.38 -19.94
C VAL A 153 -18.92 -21.17 -19.76
N LYS A 154 -20.10 -21.24 -20.38
CA LYS A 154 -21.09 -20.17 -20.30
C LYS A 154 -21.46 -19.89 -18.83
N GLY A 155 -21.35 -18.62 -18.43
CA GLY A 155 -21.64 -18.17 -17.06
C GLY A 155 -20.42 -18.16 -16.12
N SER A 156 -19.25 -18.62 -16.57
CA SER A 156 -18.01 -18.42 -15.81
C SER A 156 -17.67 -16.93 -15.74
N ARG A 157 -17.31 -16.46 -14.53
CA ARG A 157 -16.83 -15.08 -14.30
C ARG A 157 -15.32 -15.00 -14.20
N LEU A 158 -14.70 -16.06 -13.71
CA LEU A 158 -13.27 -16.20 -13.55
C LEU A 158 -12.82 -17.62 -13.89
N GLY A 159 -11.77 -17.76 -14.69
CA GLY A 159 -11.17 -19.03 -15.07
C GLY A 159 -10.32 -19.61 -13.94
N THR A 160 -10.23 -20.94 -13.89
CA THR A 160 -9.48 -21.65 -12.82
C THR A 160 -7.98 -21.33 -12.82
N VAL A 161 -7.39 -21.02 -13.98
CA VAL A 161 -5.99 -20.60 -14.08
C VAL A 161 -5.86 -19.21 -13.47
N CYS A 162 -6.66 -18.26 -13.90
CA CYS A 162 -6.67 -16.89 -13.40
C CYS A 162 -6.86 -16.86 -11.87
N GLN A 163 -7.86 -17.58 -11.34
CA GLN A 163 -8.13 -17.67 -9.91
C GLN A 163 -6.92 -18.19 -9.10
N ARG A 164 -6.22 -19.19 -9.63
CA ARG A 164 -5.07 -19.79 -8.91
C ARG A 164 -3.81 -18.93 -9.01
N VAL A 165 -3.60 -18.28 -10.14
CA VAL A 165 -2.44 -17.43 -10.38
C VAL A 165 -2.56 -16.15 -9.58
N SER A 166 -3.71 -15.46 -9.64
CA SER A 166 -3.94 -14.19 -8.93
C SER A 166 -3.75 -14.30 -7.41
N ARG A 167 -4.07 -15.46 -6.82
CA ARG A 167 -3.87 -15.71 -5.37
C ARG A 167 -2.41 -15.97 -4.99
N ARG A 168 -1.55 -16.36 -5.92
CA ARG A 168 -0.17 -16.82 -5.64
C ARG A 168 0.91 -15.95 -6.26
N SER A 169 0.51 -14.98 -7.06
CA SER A 169 1.44 -14.02 -7.63
C SER A 169 1.96 -13.08 -6.54
N SER A 170 3.26 -12.92 -6.46
CA SER A 170 3.93 -11.97 -5.56
C SER A 170 4.14 -10.59 -6.19
N ILE A 171 3.72 -10.41 -7.44
CA ILE A 171 3.79 -9.15 -8.20
C ILE A 171 2.40 -8.64 -8.51
N ASP A 172 2.30 -7.38 -8.87
CA ASP A 172 1.05 -6.77 -9.31
C ASP A 172 0.43 -7.62 -10.42
N THR A 173 -0.88 -7.82 -10.38
CA THR A 173 -1.57 -8.67 -11.37
C THR A 173 -2.78 -7.96 -11.94
N LEU A 174 -2.74 -7.66 -13.24
CA LEU A 174 -3.83 -7.05 -14.00
C LEU A 174 -4.65 -8.14 -14.68
N ILE A 175 -5.94 -8.21 -14.34
CA ILE A 175 -6.88 -9.21 -14.83
C ILE A 175 -7.92 -8.53 -15.72
N ILE A 176 -7.91 -8.88 -17.00
CA ILE A 176 -8.84 -8.36 -18.01
C ILE A 176 -10.15 -9.15 -17.97
N LYS A 177 -11.24 -8.49 -17.57
CA LYS A 177 -12.57 -9.13 -17.44
C LYS A 177 -13.54 -8.75 -18.57
N ASP A 178 -13.37 -7.60 -19.19
CA ASP A 178 -14.13 -7.19 -20.37
C ASP A 178 -13.19 -7.02 -21.57
N PRO A 179 -13.28 -7.88 -22.57
CA PRO A 179 -12.41 -7.79 -23.76
C PRO A 179 -12.72 -6.57 -24.65
N ASN A 180 -13.88 -5.93 -24.45
CA ASN A 180 -14.30 -4.79 -25.26
C ASN A 180 -13.96 -3.44 -24.64
N CYS A 181 -13.53 -3.41 -23.36
CA CYS A 181 -13.20 -2.19 -22.65
C CYS A 181 -11.72 -1.84 -22.79
N SER A 182 -11.42 -0.61 -23.22
CA SER A 182 -10.07 -0.03 -23.16
C SER A 182 -9.85 0.59 -21.78
N LEU A 183 -8.72 0.27 -21.15
CA LEU A 183 -8.40 0.79 -19.83
C LEU A 183 -8.00 2.26 -19.89
N SER A 184 -7.28 2.67 -20.95
CA SER A 184 -6.81 4.05 -21.12
C SER A 184 -7.92 5.07 -21.35
N ASP A 185 -9.11 4.63 -21.79
CA ASP A 185 -10.24 5.51 -22.11
C ASP A 185 -11.30 5.50 -20.99
N SER A 186 -10.98 4.95 -19.83
CA SER A 186 -11.94 4.68 -18.77
C SER A 186 -11.46 5.19 -17.42
N PRO A 187 -12.37 5.61 -16.53
CA PRO A 187 -11.98 6.01 -15.18
C PRO A 187 -11.51 4.82 -14.34
N ILE A 188 -10.68 5.13 -13.36
CA ILE A 188 -10.12 4.16 -12.41
C ILE A 188 -10.83 4.31 -11.07
N VAL A 189 -11.24 3.19 -10.45
CA VAL A 189 -11.67 3.13 -9.06
C VAL A 189 -10.62 2.43 -8.23
N VAL A 190 -10.27 2.98 -7.07
CA VAL A 190 -9.35 2.35 -6.13
C VAL A 190 -10.01 2.19 -4.76
N GLY A 191 -9.94 0.99 -4.20
CA GLY A 191 -10.43 0.69 -2.86
C GLY A 191 -9.36 0.93 -1.80
N VAL A 192 -9.68 1.73 -0.77
CA VAL A 192 -8.78 1.97 0.36
C VAL A 192 -9.46 1.60 1.68
N ASP A 193 -8.70 0.95 2.57
CA ASP A 193 -9.14 0.50 3.89
C ASP A 193 -8.16 0.88 5.01
N GLY A 194 -7.15 1.71 4.70
CA GLY A 194 -6.12 2.12 5.63
C GLY A 194 -4.89 1.20 5.68
N SER A 195 -4.91 0.05 5.00
CA SER A 195 -3.77 -0.85 4.92
C SER A 195 -2.66 -0.30 4.02
N ALA A 196 -1.42 -0.72 4.28
CA ALA A 196 -0.26 -0.34 3.45
C ALA A 196 -0.44 -0.77 1.99
N LYS A 197 -1.06 -1.93 1.74
CA LYS A 197 -1.35 -2.40 0.38
C LYS A 197 -2.44 -1.60 -0.31
N SER A 198 -3.45 -1.10 0.41
CA SER A 198 -4.47 -0.25 -0.19
C SER A 198 -3.90 1.12 -0.61
N TYR A 199 -3.01 1.71 0.20
CA TYR A 199 -2.30 2.93 -0.21
C TYR A 199 -1.24 2.68 -1.29
N GLY A 200 -0.59 1.52 -1.28
CA GLY A 200 0.26 1.08 -2.39
C GLY A 200 -0.51 0.95 -3.70
N GLY A 201 -1.72 0.38 -3.65
CA GLY A 201 -2.66 0.33 -4.77
C GLY A 201 -3.09 1.72 -5.24
N LEU A 202 -3.31 2.66 -4.32
CA LEU A 202 -3.61 4.06 -4.67
C LEU A 202 -2.46 4.68 -5.48
N LEU A 203 -1.21 4.53 -5.05
CA LEU A 203 -0.06 5.05 -5.82
C LEU A 203 0.02 4.45 -7.21
N THR A 204 -0.27 3.15 -7.34
CA THR A 204 -0.38 2.47 -8.64
C THR A 204 -1.50 3.07 -9.49
N ALA A 205 -2.70 3.27 -8.92
CA ALA A 205 -3.82 3.89 -9.62
C ALA A 205 -3.51 5.32 -10.09
N LEU A 206 -2.86 6.13 -9.25
CA LEU A 206 -2.43 7.48 -9.61
C LEU A 206 -1.39 7.48 -10.74
N SER A 207 -0.46 6.53 -10.72
CA SER A 207 0.53 6.36 -11.79
C SER A 207 -0.12 6.02 -13.12
N LEU A 208 -1.05 5.06 -13.13
CA LEU A 208 -1.81 4.66 -14.32
C LEU A 208 -2.69 5.81 -14.82
N ALA A 209 -3.36 6.51 -13.92
CA ALA A 209 -4.19 7.66 -14.27
C ALA A 209 -3.37 8.78 -14.92
N LYS A 210 -2.18 9.05 -14.42
CA LYS A 210 -1.25 10.02 -15.03
C LYS A 210 -0.81 9.55 -16.41
N ALA A 211 -0.58 8.24 -16.59
CA ALA A 211 -0.20 7.65 -17.87
C ALA A 211 -1.29 7.79 -18.93
N TRP A 212 -2.55 7.61 -18.53
CA TRP A 212 -3.70 7.57 -19.43
C TRP A 212 -4.48 8.89 -19.51
N GLY A 213 -4.25 9.83 -18.58
CA GLY A 213 -5.08 11.02 -18.44
C GLY A 213 -6.48 10.70 -17.89
N SER A 214 -6.60 9.61 -17.11
CA SER A 214 -7.87 9.12 -16.59
C SER A 214 -8.21 9.73 -15.23
N ASP A 215 -9.52 9.84 -14.93
CA ASP A 215 -9.99 10.23 -13.61
C ASP A 215 -9.84 9.07 -12.61
N VAL A 216 -9.53 9.43 -11.35
CA VAL A 216 -9.45 8.47 -10.24
C VAL A 216 -10.54 8.75 -9.21
N LYS A 217 -11.29 7.71 -8.85
CA LYS A 217 -12.20 7.73 -7.71
C LYS A 217 -11.71 6.79 -6.63
N VAL A 218 -11.63 7.29 -5.41
CA VAL A 218 -11.20 6.53 -4.25
C VAL A 218 -12.43 6.15 -3.44
N VAL A 219 -12.64 4.85 -3.24
CA VAL A 219 -13.76 4.33 -2.46
C VAL A 219 -13.26 3.70 -1.17
N SER A 220 -14.00 3.93 -0.10
CA SER A 220 -13.83 3.22 1.17
C SER A 220 -15.20 2.74 1.64
N ALA A 221 -15.26 1.56 2.25
CA ALA A 221 -16.54 0.98 2.67
C ALA A 221 -16.43 0.42 4.09
N PHE A 222 -17.45 0.67 4.90
CA PHE A 222 -17.56 0.16 6.26
C PHE A 222 -18.94 -0.49 6.46
N ASP A 223 -19.01 -1.51 7.31
CA ASP A 223 -20.27 -2.20 7.63
C ASP A 223 -20.78 -1.79 9.00
N PRO A 224 -21.70 -0.81 9.07
CA PRO A 224 -22.30 -0.40 10.34
C PRO A 224 -23.21 -1.47 10.92
N TYR A 225 -23.73 -2.38 10.10
CA TYR A 225 -24.73 -3.36 10.50
C TYR A 225 -24.15 -4.68 11.00
N TYR A 226 -22.84 -4.88 10.91
CA TYR A 226 -22.22 -6.16 11.29
C TYR A 226 -22.52 -6.53 12.74
N HIS A 227 -22.37 -5.61 13.65
CA HIS A 227 -22.65 -5.81 15.06
C HIS A 227 -24.15 -5.98 15.32
N TYR A 228 -24.99 -5.15 14.69
CA TYR A 228 -26.44 -5.23 14.82
C TYR A 228 -27.01 -6.57 14.39
N VAL A 229 -26.60 -7.10 13.24
CA VAL A 229 -27.05 -8.42 12.75
C VAL A 229 -26.55 -9.55 13.65
N ALA A 230 -25.31 -9.46 14.14
CA ALA A 230 -24.76 -10.43 15.07
C ALA A 230 -25.52 -10.41 16.42
N PHE A 231 -25.75 -9.21 16.97
CA PHE A 231 -26.50 -9.04 18.22
C PHE A 231 -27.94 -9.52 18.12
N ASN A 232 -28.68 -9.19 17.06
CA ASN A 232 -30.05 -9.64 16.88
C ASN A 232 -30.17 -11.15 16.76
N ARG A 233 -29.24 -11.82 16.09
CA ARG A 233 -29.20 -13.28 16.01
C ARG A 233 -28.88 -13.92 17.35
N ILE A 234 -27.96 -13.36 18.11
CA ILE A 234 -27.61 -13.81 19.45
C ILE A 234 -28.79 -13.57 20.40
N ALA A 235 -29.45 -12.40 20.32
CA ALA A 235 -30.62 -12.08 21.12
C ALA A 235 -31.76 -13.08 20.95
N GLY A 236 -31.96 -13.56 19.72
CA GLY A 236 -32.99 -14.57 19.41
C GLY A 236 -32.70 -15.97 19.98
N VAL A 237 -31.50 -16.26 20.46
CA VAL A 237 -31.05 -17.55 20.98
C VAL A 237 -30.85 -17.53 22.49
N LEU A 238 -30.65 -16.33 23.08
CA LEU A 238 -30.42 -16.19 24.52
C LEU A 238 -31.68 -16.23 25.32
N SER A 239 -31.58 -16.79 26.55
CA SER A 239 -32.68 -16.74 27.54
C SER A 239 -32.89 -15.28 27.99
N GLU A 240 -34.11 -14.99 28.50
CA GLU A 240 -34.48 -13.67 29.03
C GLU A 240 -33.49 -13.16 30.10
N GLU A 241 -32.98 -14.08 30.94
CA GLU A 241 -31.99 -13.74 31.97
C GLU A 241 -30.63 -13.37 31.39
N ALA A 242 -30.17 -14.11 30.36
CA ALA A 242 -28.94 -13.79 29.65
C ALA A 242 -29.06 -12.44 28.90
N GLY A 243 -30.23 -12.15 28.31
CA GLY A 243 -30.50 -10.89 27.63
C GLY A 243 -30.43 -9.67 28.58
N LYS A 244 -30.85 -9.82 29.86
CA LYS A 244 -30.70 -8.78 30.89
C LYS A 244 -29.25 -8.52 31.28
N VAL A 245 -28.43 -9.57 31.35
CA VAL A 245 -26.99 -9.44 31.66
C VAL A 245 -26.25 -8.72 30.53
N PHE A 246 -26.61 -8.97 29.29
CA PHE A 246 -25.99 -8.34 28.11
C PHE A 246 -26.46 -6.91 27.83
N ARG A 247 -27.51 -6.42 28.52
CA ARG A 247 -28.04 -5.04 28.36
C ARG A 247 -28.27 -4.66 26.89
N PHE A 248 -28.93 -5.52 26.13
CA PHE A 248 -29.08 -5.37 24.67
C PHE A 248 -29.55 -3.98 24.22
N GLN A 249 -30.54 -3.41 24.90
CA GLN A 249 -31.08 -2.08 24.51
C GLN A 249 -30.06 -0.95 24.71
N GLU A 250 -29.25 -1.03 25.76
CA GLU A 250 -28.19 -0.03 25.99
C GLU A 250 -27.05 -0.18 24.97
N GLN A 251 -26.73 -1.43 24.61
CA GLN A 251 -25.72 -1.70 23.59
C GLN A 251 -26.17 -1.34 22.18
N GLU A 252 -27.43 -1.61 21.83
CA GLU A 252 -28.04 -1.20 20.57
C GLU A 252 -27.93 0.31 20.40
N LYS A 253 -28.33 1.08 21.40
CA LYS A 253 -28.21 2.54 21.38
C LYS A 253 -26.76 3.01 21.30
N LEU A 254 -25.83 2.36 22.02
CA LEU A 254 -24.40 2.66 21.97
C LEU A 254 -23.83 2.43 20.55
N HIS A 255 -24.24 1.35 19.89
CA HIS A 255 -23.80 1.05 18.54
C HIS A 255 -24.36 2.06 17.53
N GLU A 256 -25.68 2.32 17.53
CA GLU A 256 -26.30 3.24 16.59
C GLU A 256 -25.79 4.70 16.72
N GLU A 257 -25.70 5.21 17.94
CA GLU A 257 -25.39 6.63 18.16
C GLU A 257 -23.89 6.94 18.21
N ILE A 258 -23.05 5.99 18.63
CA ILE A 258 -21.64 6.26 18.94
C ILE A 258 -20.69 5.46 18.06
N ILE A 259 -20.85 4.12 18.00
CA ILE A 259 -19.87 3.24 17.34
C ILE A 259 -19.93 3.39 15.82
N ASP A 260 -21.13 3.39 15.23
CA ASP A 260 -21.29 3.49 13.78
C ASP A 260 -20.83 4.85 13.26
N SER A 261 -21.11 5.93 14.01
CA SER A 261 -20.57 7.25 13.70
C SER A 261 -19.03 7.30 13.83
N GLY A 262 -18.45 6.58 14.79
CA GLY A 262 -17.00 6.47 14.97
C GLY A 262 -16.36 5.70 13.84
N LEU A 263 -16.95 4.59 13.41
CA LEU A 263 -16.48 3.80 12.27
C LEU A 263 -16.49 4.62 10.97
N ALA A 264 -17.58 5.32 10.68
CA ALA A 264 -17.67 6.18 9.50
C ALA A 264 -16.53 7.23 9.47
N LYS A 265 -16.18 7.83 10.62
CA LYS A 265 -15.07 8.78 10.73
C LYS A 265 -13.71 8.14 10.43
N ILE A 266 -13.45 6.92 10.86
CA ILE A 266 -12.21 6.20 10.59
C ILE A 266 -12.06 6.01 9.07
N TYR A 267 -13.09 5.50 8.40
CA TYR A 267 -13.05 5.25 6.96
C TYR A 267 -13.04 6.55 6.14
N GLN A 268 -13.71 7.61 6.61
CA GLN A 268 -13.55 8.95 6.06
C GLN A 268 -12.12 9.46 6.21
N GLY A 269 -11.45 9.14 7.32
CA GLY A 269 -10.04 9.42 7.54
C GLY A 269 -9.15 8.77 6.48
N HIS A 270 -9.39 7.50 6.13
CA HIS A 270 -8.65 6.83 5.07
C HIS A 270 -8.79 7.54 3.72
N LEU A 271 -9.99 8.01 3.39
CA LEU A 271 -10.26 8.80 2.19
C LEU A 271 -9.52 10.14 2.19
N SER A 272 -9.49 10.84 3.33
CA SER A 272 -8.77 12.11 3.47
C SER A 272 -7.25 11.92 3.33
N VAL A 273 -6.69 10.83 3.86
CA VAL A 273 -5.29 10.44 3.63
C VAL A 273 -5.04 10.20 2.15
N ALA A 274 -5.94 9.48 1.47
CA ALA A 274 -5.82 9.21 0.04
C ALA A 274 -5.83 10.50 -0.80
N GLN A 275 -6.71 11.46 -0.48
CA GLN A 275 -6.73 12.78 -1.12
C GLN A 275 -5.42 13.54 -0.91
N SER A 276 -4.88 13.50 0.31
CA SER A 276 -3.61 14.14 0.62
C SER A 276 -2.44 13.52 -0.17
N ILE A 277 -2.41 12.18 -0.33
CA ILE A 277 -1.42 11.48 -1.15
C ILE A 277 -1.54 11.91 -2.62
N ALA A 278 -2.76 11.96 -3.16
CA ALA A 278 -2.99 12.41 -4.54
C ALA A 278 -2.54 13.86 -4.76
N ALA A 279 -2.84 14.75 -3.81
CA ALA A 279 -2.45 16.16 -3.85
C ALA A 279 -0.92 16.36 -3.86
N ASP A 280 -0.13 15.51 -3.20
CA ASP A 280 1.34 15.52 -3.26
C ASP A 280 1.86 15.33 -4.69
N HIS A 281 1.08 14.66 -5.55
CA HIS A 281 1.40 14.43 -6.96
C HIS A 281 0.72 15.42 -7.91
N GLY A 282 0.06 16.46 -7.36
CA GLY A 282 -0.68 17.45 -8.13
C GLY A 282 -1.95 16.88 -8.78
N MET A 283 -2.52 15.82 -8.23
CA MET A 283 -3.74 15.17 -8.71
C MET A 283 -4.89 15.39 -7.73
N GLU A 284 -6.07 15.71 -8.26
CA GLU A 284 -7.30 15.72 -7.50
C GLU A 284 -8.03 14.39 -7.69
N VAL A 285 -8.55 13.82 -6.60
CA VAL A 285 -9.32 12.57 -6.62
C VAL A 285 -10.67 12.78 -5.94
N GLU A 286 -11.70 12.24 -6.55
CA GLU A 286 -13.02 12.17 -5.92
C GLU A 286 -13.06 11.00 -4.93
N THR A 287 -13.61 11.26 -3.73
CA THR A 287 -13.71 10.23 -2.68
C THR A 287 -15.15 9.87 -2.41
N VAL A 288 -15.43 8.58 -2.19
CA VAL A 288 -16.77 8.07 -1.90
C VAL A 288 -16.71 7.14 -0.70
N LEU A 289 -17.44 7.47 0.35
CA LEU A 289 -17.65 6.62 1.51
C LEU A 289 -18.94 5.81 1.30
N LEU A 290 -18.82 4.48 1.36
CA LEU A 290 -19.92 3.54 1.16
C LEU A 290 -20.27 2.88 2.50
N ASP A 291 -21.57 2.73 2.76
CA ASP A 291 -22.09 2.04 3.94
C ASP A 291 -22.67 0.67 3.57
N GLY A 292 -22.31 -0.35 4.31
CA GLY A 292 -22.69 -1.74 4.12
C GLY A 292 -21.50 -2.67 3.94
N LYS A 293 -21.76 -3.94 3.66
CA LYS A 293 -20.70 -4.93 3.45
C LYS A 293 -19.80 -4.54 2.29
N PRO A 294 -18.48 -4.38 2.52
CA PRO A 294 -17.59 -3.73 1.56
C PRO A 294 -17.68 -4.32 0.14
N HIS A 295 -17.64 -5.63 -0.01
CA HIS A 295 -17.69 -6.25 -1.34
C HIS A 295 -19.05 -6.04 -2.05
N GLU A 296 -20.17 -5.99 -1.32
CA GLU A 296 -21.50 -5.79 -1.90
C GLU A 296 -21.67 -4.33 -2.38
N VAL A 297 -21.33 -3.36 -1.50
CA VAL A 297 -21.55 -1.94 -1.81
C VAL A 297 -20.56 -1.43 -2.85
N ILE A 298 -19.31 -1.90 -2.82
CA ILE A 298 -18.33 -1.58 -3.86
C ILE A 298 -18.78 -2.17 -5.20
N ASN A 299 -19.20 -3.44 -5.23
CA ASN A 299 -19.66 -4.05 -6.49
C ASN A 299 -20.91 -3.35 -7.05
N ARG A 300 -21.85 -2.93 -6.20
CA ARG A 300 -22.98 -2.10 -6.62
C ARG A 300 -22.52 -0.78 -7.23
N TYR A 301 -21.61 -0.08 -6.55
CA TYR A 301 -21.03 1.17 -7.05
C TYR A 301 -20.34 0.98 -8.41
N LEU A 302 -19.55 -0.10 -8.60
CA LEU A 302 -18.90 -0.40 -9.87
C LEU A 302 -19.91 -0.64 -11.01
N ASN A 303 -21.03 -1.31 -10.73
CA ASN A 303 -22.09 -1.55 -11.72
C ASN A 303 -22.81 -0.28 -12.15
N GLU A 304 -22.95 0.69 -11.23
CA GLU A 304 -23.56 1.99 -11.50
C GLU A 304 -22.59 2.95 -12.21
N PHE A 305 -21.38 3.05 -11.72
CA PHE A 305 -20.35 3.99 -12.23
C PHE A 305 -19.66 3.50 -13.50
N LYS A 306 -19.52 2.17 -13.70
CA LYS A 306 -18.91 1.49 -14.84
C LYS A 306 -17.48 1.95 -15.15
N PRO A 307 -16.53 1.84 -14.21
CA PRO A 307 -15.13 2.13 -14.47
C PRO A 307 -14.52 1.08 -15.41
N GLY A 308 -13.40 1.38 -16.03
CA GLY A 308 -12.61 0.40 -16.78
C GLY A 308 -11.74 -0.46 -15.87
N LEU A 309 -11.28 0.11 -14.75
CA LEU A 309 -10.34 -0.54 -13.86
C LEU A 309 -10.72 -0.36 -12.39
N LEU A 310 -10.70 -1.46 -11.62
CA LEU A 310 -10.69 -1.47 -10.17
C LEU A 310 -9.30 -1.84 -9.67
N VAL A 311 -8.71 -1.02 -8.80
CA VAL A 311 -7.43 -1.31 -8.15
C VAL A 311 -7.67 -1.65 -6.68
N LEU A 312 -7.11 -2.76 -6.22
CA LEU A 312 -7.23 -3.26 -4.86
C LEU A 312 -5.89 -3.73 -4.32
N GLY A 313 -5.64 -3.55 -3.04
CA GLY A 313 -4.61 -4.30 -2.33
C GLY A 313 -5.00 -5.79 -2.25
N THR A 314 -4.04 -6.70 -2.33
CA THR A 314 -4.31 -8.14 -2.22
C THR A 314 -4.84 -8.53 -0.85
N THR A 315 -4.41 -7.86 0.21
CA THR A 315 -4.86 -8.06 1.59
C THR A 315 -5.21 -6.72 2.23
N GLY A 316 -6.23 -6.72 3.08
CA GLY A 316 -6.71 -5.52 3.79
C GLY A 316 -6.13 -5.39 5.22
N ILE A 317 -6.57 -4.35 5.94
CA ILE A 317 -6.08 -4.01 7.29
C ILE A 317 -6.37 -5.12 8.33
N HIS A 318 -7.40 -5.93 8.12
CA HIS A 318 -7.79 -7.03 9.01
C HIS A 318 -7.40 -8.41 8.46
N ALA A 319 -6.51 -8.46 7.45
CA ALA A 319 -6.11 -9.73 6.87
C ALA A 319 -5.22 -10.52 7.84
N ASP A 320 -5.49 -11.82 7.93
CA ASP A 320 -4.57 -12.76 8.55
C ASP A 320 -3.30 -12.86 7.70
N PRO A 321 -2.10 -12.73 8.28
CA PRO A 321 -0.84 -12.86 7.55
C PRO A 321 -0.65 -14.20 6.83
N GLU A 322 -1.35 -15.25 7.27
CA GLU A 322 -1.30 -16.58 6.64
C GLU A 322 -2.21 -16.72 5.40
N LEU A 323 -3.10 -15.73 5.15
CA LEU A 323 -3.99 -15.75 3.99
C LEU A 323 -3.30 -15.19 2.74
N ASP A 324 -3.56 -15.83 1.62
CA ASP A 324 -3.02 -15.46 0.30
C ASP A 324 -3.76 -14.25 -0.31
N ILE A 325 -5.05 -14.05 0.02
CA ILE A 325 -5.90 -12.96 -0.48
C ILE A 325 -6.97 -12.59 0.55
N GLY A 326 -7.29 -11.30 0.66
CA GLY A 326 -8.36 -10.81 1.52
C GLY A 326 -9.75 -11.19 0.99
N GLY A 327 -10.68 -11.50 1.91
CA GLY A 327 -12.03 -11.94 1.53
C GLY A 327 -12.79 -10.96 0.62
N ASN A 328 -12.76 -9.65 0.93
CA ASN A 328 -13.40 -8.64 0.08
C ASN A 328 -12.72 -8.54 -1.30
N THR A 329 -11.40 -8.66 -1.35
CA THR A 329 -10.62 -8.68 -2.60
C THR A 329 -10.98 -9.90 -3.44
N GLU A 330 -11.12 -11.08 -2.84
CA GLU A 330 -11.53 -12.29 -3.54
C GLU A 330 -12.93 -12.17 -4.14
N TYR A 331 -13.91 -11.65 -3.37
CA TYR A 331 -15.26 -11.41 -3.89
C TYR A 331 -15.26 -10.42 -5.05
N LEU A 332 -14.57 -9.29 -4.90
CA LEU A 332 -14.51 -8.28 -5.97
C LEU A 332 -13.74 -8.78 -7.19
N LEU A 333 -12.69 -9.57 -7.00
CA LEU A 333 -12.00 -10.23 -8.12
C LEU A 333 -12.96 -11.11 -8.93
N ASN A 334 -13.84 -11.85 -8.28
CA ASN A 334 -14.83 -12.70 -8.95
C ASN A 334 -15.96 -11.89 -9.61
N ASP A 335 -16.50 -10.89 -8.92
CA ASP A 335 -17.79 -10.28 -9.24
C ASP A 335 -17.71 -8.90 -9.89
N ALA A 336 -16.58 -8.19 -9.81
CA ALA A 336 -16.44 -6.87 -10.44
C ALA A 336 -16.72 -6.92 -11.95
N PRO A 337 -17.47 -5.94 -12.48
CA PRO A 337 -17.83 -5.90 -13.90
C PRO A 337 -16.70 -5.39 -14.80
N CYS A 338 -15.64 -4.83 -14.25
CA CYS A 338 -14.50 -4.21 -14.95
C CYS A 338 -13.20 -5.00 -14.70
N ALA A 339 -12.13 -4.62 -15.39
CA ALA A 339 -10.81 -5.16 -15.11
C ALA A 339 -10.40 -4.93 -13.64
N VAL A 340 -9.59 -5.84 -13.08
CA VAL A 340 -9.11 -5.75 -11.70
C VAL A 340 -7.59 -5.80 -11.67
N LEU A 341 -6.97 -4.83 -11.01
CA LEU A 341 -5.55 -4.85 -10.71
C LEU A 341 -5.39 -5.15 -9.21
N LEU A 342 -4.76 -6.28 -8.91
CA LEU A 342 -4.35 -6.66 -7.57
C LEU A 342 -2.95 -6.14 -7.31
N SER A 343 -2.81 -5.13 -6.45
CA SER A 343 -1.53 -4.54 -6.12
C SER A 343 -0.89 -5.27 -4.94
N GLN A 344 0.39 -5.60 -5.11
CA GLN A 344 1.26 -6.12 -4.05
C GLN A 344 2.11 -5.03 -3.41
N ARG A 345 2.05 -3.81 -3.94
CA ARG A 345 2.80 -2.68 -3.40
C ARG A 345 2.34 -2.34 -2.00
N GLU A 346 3.32 -1.95 -1.19
CA GLU A 346 3.07 -1.45 0.16
C GLU A 346 3.55 0.00 0.25
N TYR A 347 2.70 0.84 0.77
CA TYR A 347 3.04 2.20 1.13
C TYR A 347 2.40 2.55 2.47
N GLN A 348 3.23 2.90 3.43
CA GLN A 348 2.78 3.37 4.72
C GLN A 348 2.85 4.89 4.75
N PRO A 349 1.71 5.60 4.77
CA PRO A 349 1.71 7.04 4.96
C PRO A 349 2.40 7.43 6.26
N GLN A 350 3.04 8.61 6.28
CA GLN A 350 3.68 9.10 7.49
C GLN A 350 2.71 9.16 8.67
N VAL A 351 3.23 8.84 9.84
CA VAL A 351 2.48 8.83 11.12
C VAL A 351 1.75 10.17 11.33
N ASP A 352 2.43 11.27 11.02
CA ASP A 352 1.90 12.62 11.16
C ASP A 352 0.66 12.87 10.27
N ARG A 353 0.67 12.34 9.05
CA ARG A 353 -0.46 12.40 8.11
C ARG A 353 -1.64 11.59 8.61
N LEU A 354 -1.39 10.37 9.05
CA LEU A 354 -2.42 9.50 9.63
C LEU A 354 -3.01 10.14 10.89
N ALA A 355 -2.16 10.61 11.78
CA ALA A 355 -2.56 11.22 13.05
C ALA A 355 -3.40 12.49 12.85
N SER A 356 -3.05 13.35 11.90
CA SER A 356 -3.78 14.59 11.64
C SER A 356 -5.24 14.36 11.23
N VAL A 357 -5.54 13.20 10.66
CA VAL A 357 -6.86 12.86 10.13
C VAL A 357 -7.64 11.91 11.06
N SER A 358 -6.93 10.99 11.74
CA SER A 358 -7.55 9.96 12.59
C SER A 358 -7.73 10.38 14.05
N THR A 359 -7.09 11.49 14.46
CA THR A 359 -7.08 11.91 15.86
C THR A 359 -7.89 13.19 16.04
N SER A 360 -8.83 13.18 16.98
CA SER A 360 -9.61 14.35 17.37
C SER A 360 -9.09 14.94 18.69
N TRP A 361 -9.25 16.25 18.86
CA TRP A 361 -8.86 16.96 20.07
C TRP A 361 -10.12 17.37 20.84
N THR A 362 -10.08 17.22 22.18
CA THR A 362 -11.13 17.80 23.01
C THR A 362 -10.97 19.31 23.06
N GLN A 363 -12.05 20.01 23.44
CA GLN A 363 -12.04 21.47 23.51
C GLN A 363 -11.01 21.97 24.56
N GLU A 364 -10.85 21.24 25.66
CA GLU A 364 -9.87 21.53 26.72
C GLU A 364 -8.43 21.34 26.19
N ALA A 365 -8.17 20.28 25.44
CA ALA A 365 -6.87 20.05 24.82
C ALA A 365 -6.52 21.13 23.77
N GLU A 366 -7.47 21.54 22.95
CA GLU A 366 -7.28 22.66 22.00
C GLU A 366 -7.00 23.98 22.74
N ALA A 367 -7.77 24.31 23.80
CA ALA A 367 -7.55 25.50 24.59
C ALA A 367 -6.16 25.52 25.25
N ARG A 368 -5.66 24.33 25.62
CA ARG A 368 -4.31 24.19 26.17
C ARG A 368 -3.23 24.44 25.09
N MET A 369 -3.46 23.95 23.86
CA MET A 369 -2.57 24.21 22.73
C MET A 369 -2.52 25.67 22.32
N GLU A 370 -3.60 26.44 22.53
CA GLU A 370 -3.59 27.89 22.25
C GLU A 370 -2.61 28.67 23.16
N ARG A 371 -2.29 28.14 24.34
CA ARG A 371 -1.30 28.72 25.25
C ARG A 371 0.12 28.51 24.76
N VAL A 372 0.35 27.58 23.83
CA VAL A 372 1.66 27.36 23.23
C VAL A 372 1.96 28.52 22.25
N PRO A 373 3.16 29.13 22.31
CA PRO A 373 3.53 30.19 21.39
C PRO A 373 3.36 29.77 19.93
N SER A 374 2.88 30.67 19.07
CA SER A 374 2.53 30.37 17.68
C SER A 374 3.65 29.72 16.86
N PHE A 375 4.90 30.09 17.14
CA PHE A 375 6.07 29.52 16.45
C PHE A 375 6.38 28.06 16.84
N ALA A 376 5.98 27.63 18.04
CA ALA A 376 6.19 26.27 18.55
C ALA A 376 4.94 25.38 18.46
N ARG A 377 3.77 25.98 18.24
CA ARG A 377 2.47 25.27 18.32
C ARG A 377 2.37 24.12 17.32
N SER A 378 2.82 24.31 16.09
CA SER A 378 2.79 23.26 15.07
C SER A 378 3.66 22.07 15.49
N MET A 379 4.88 22.33 15.95
CA MET A 379 5.80 21.28 16.39
C MET A 379 5.28 20.54 17.62
N ALA A 380 4.75 21.28 18.62
CA ALA A 380 4.17 20.69 19.81
C ALA A 380 2.95 19.82 19.48
N ARG A 381 2.07 20.30 18.55
CA ARG A 381 0.90 19.54 18.09
C ARG A 381 1.31 18.22 17.44
N MET A 382 2.32 18.24 16.58
CA MET A 382 2.84 17.04 15.95
C MET A 382 3.45 16.05 16.93
N ALA A 383 4.20 16.53 17.88
CA ALA A 383 4.81 15.69 18.93
C ALA A 383 3.75 15.00 19.78
N ILE A 384 2.68 15.70 20.15
CA ILE A 384 1.55 15.15 20.92
C ILE A 384 0.77 14.14 20.07
N LEU A 385 0.57 14.41 18.78
CA LEU A 385 -0.08 13.49 17.85
C LEU A 385 0.70 12.17 17.73
N ARG A 386 2.02 12.24 17.61
CA ARG A 386 2.88 11.04 17.59
C ARG A 386 2.78 10.25 18.89
N TYR A 387 2.87 10.94 20.01
CA TYR A 387 2.72 10.32 21.34
C TYR A 387 1.37 9.61 21.48
N ALA A 388 0.28 10.29 21.11
CA ALA A 388 -1.07 9.73 21.18
C ALA A 388 -1.20 8.47 20.30
N GLN A 389 -0.64 8.48 19.11
CA GLN A 389 -0.68 7.36 18.19
C GLN A 389 0.16 6.17 18.67
N GLU A 390 1.37 6.42 19.19
CA GLU A 390 2.22 5.37 19.80
C GLU A 390 1.53 4.68 20.99
N LYS A 391 0.70 5.41 21.72
CA LYS A 391 -0.09 4.90 22.86
C LYS A 391 -1.46 4.36 22.45
N GLY A 392 -1.84 4.44 21.16
CA GLY A 392 -3.13 3.96 20.66
C GLY A 392 -4.31 4.89 20.98
N HIS A 393 -4.06 6.17 21.30
CA HIS A 393 -5.12 7.15 21.54
C HIS A 393 -5.59 7.79 20.24
N THR A 394 -6.90 7.80 20.02
CA THR A 394 -7.56 8.46 18.88
C THR A 394 -8.24 9.77 19.27
N VAL A 395 -8.36 10.06 20.57
CA VAL A 395 -8.88 11.31 21.11
C VAL A 395 -7.84 11.89 22.05
N ILE A 396 -7.35 13.09 21.74
CA ILE A 396 -6.40 13.80 22.59
C ILE A 396 -7.19 14.64 23.60
N THR A 397 -7.10 14.22 24.84
CA THR A 397 -7.63 14.93 26.02
C THR A 397 -6.56 15.82 26.63
N GLU A 398 -6.97 16.71 27.56
CA GLU A 398 -6.00 17.52 28.30
C GLU A 398 -4.98 16.66 29.04
N SER A 399 -5.39 15.53 29.63
CA SER A 399 -4.48 14.60 30.30
C SER A 399 -3.42 14.01 29.37
N ILE A 400 -3.80 13.67 28.13
CA ILE A 400 -2.85 13.17 27.11
C ILE A 400 -1.86 14.26 26.70
N VAL A 401 -2.31 15.51 26.60
CA VAL A 401 -1.41 16.64 26.34
C VAL A 401 -0.40 16.81 27.49
N GLU A 402 -0.85 16.65 28.75
CA GLU A 402 0.03 16.69 29.94
C GLU A 402 1.04 15.56 29.95
N GLU A 403 0.59 14.33 29.74
CA GLU A 403 1.46 13.16 29.71
C GLU A 403 2.50 13.26 28.58
N ALA A 404 2.08 13.64 27.38
CA ALA A 404 2.97 13.85 26.25
C ALA A 404 4.00 14.96 26.56
N THR A 405 3.55 16.06 27.16
CA THR A 405 4.43 17.17 27.54
C THR A 405 5.45 16.73 28.57
N ALA A 406 5.02 15.99 29.61
CA ALA A 406 5.89 15.48 30.65
C ALA A 406 6.94 14.48 30.13
N GLN A 407 6.57 13.66 29.14
CA GLN A 407 7.49 12.67 28.53
C GLN A 407 8.43 13.30 27.49
N LEU A 408 7.96 14.26 26.72
CA LEU A 408 8.73 14.90 25.66
C LEU A 408 9.60 16.06 26.17
N MET A 409 9.28 16.62 27.35
CA MET A 409 10.00 17.71 27.96
C MET A 409 10.68 17.23 29.25
N PRO A 410 12.01 17.08 29.30
CA PRO A 410 12.73 16.78 30.54
C PRO A 410 12.44 17.84 31.59
N GLY A 411 12.44 17.45 32.89
CA GLY A 411 11.98 18.26 34.03
C GLY A 411 12.55 19.65 34.22
N HIS A 412 13.62 20.01 33.47
CA HIS A 412 14.20 21.36 33.43
C HIS A 412 13.73 22.22 32.23
N ALA A 413 12.95 21.66 31.31
CA ALA A 413 12.49 22.37 30.13
C ALA A 413 11.30 23.30 30.42
N GLY A 414 10.56 23.09 31.55
CA GLY A 414 9.47 23.96 31.98
C GLY A 414 9.93 25.39 32.26
N GLU A 415 10.98 25.55 33.03
CA GLU A 415 11.56 26.87 33.37
C GLU A 415 12.16 27.56 32.11
N ALA A 416 12.86 26.79 31.25
CA ALA A 416 13.40 27.31 30.00
C ALA A 416 12.30 27.71 29.02
N MET A 417 11.15 27.02 29.00
CA MET A 417 10.02 27.37 28.16
C MET A 417 9.28 28.61 28.70
N GLU A 418 9.09 28.76 30.01
CA GLU A 418 8.54 29.98 30.60
C GLU A 418 9.42 31.19 30.31
N GLU A 419 10.75 31.02 30.34
CA GLU A 419 11.70 32.08 29.98
C GLU A 419 11.61 32.45 28.48
N ILE A 420 11.49 31.43 27.59
CA ILE A 420 11.29 31.63 26.14
C ILE A 420 9.94 32.32 25.86
N VAL A 421 8.86 31.90 26.53
CA VAL A 421 7.53 32.51 26.38
C VAL A 421 7.56 33.95 26.88
N SER A 422 8.18 34.19 28.03
CA SER A 422 8.33 35.54 28.59
C SER A 422 9.18 36.45 27.70
N ALA A 423 10.24 35.92 27.10
CA ALA A 423 11.07 36.66 26.15
C ALA A 423 10.36 36.95 24.82
N TYR A 424 9.49 36.02 24.37
CA TYR A 424 8.64 36.22 23.19
C TYR A 424 7.58 37.29 23.44
N ASP A 425 6.90 37.26 24.59
CA ASP A 425 5.87 38.25 24.98
C ASP A 425 6.49 39.65 25.19
N ARG A 426 7.74 39.73 25.64
CA ARG A 426 8.53 40.97 25.72
C ARG A 426 9.06 41.46 24.38
N GLY A 427 8.87 40.66 23.30
CA GLY A 427 9.35 41.03 21.95
C GLY A 427 10.86 40.89 21.78
N GLU A 428 11.56 40.26 22.71
CA GLU A 428 13.02 40.07 22.69
C GLU A 428 13.47 38.99 21.69
N LEU A 429 12.54 38.13 21.24
CA LEU A 429 12.75 37.06 20.24
C LEU A 429 12.40 37.49 18.81
N ARG A 430 12.27 38.78 18.51
CA ARG A 430 12.14 39.20 17.13
C ARG A 430 13.45 38.92 16.38
N ARG A 431 13.41 37.97 15.46
CA ARG A 431 14.47 37.67 14.53
C ARG A 431 14.89 38.96 13.80
N GLN A 432 16.12 39.42 14.00
CA GLN A 432 16.80 40.23 13.02
C GLN A 432 17.05 39.37 11.77
N PRO A 433 16.80 39.88 10.55
CA PRO A 433 17.01 39.13 9.33
C PRO A 433 18.46 39.14 8.91
N ASP A 434 19.36 38.61 9.71
CA ASP A 434 20.72 38.32 9.27
C ASP A 434 20.84 36.81 9.05
N ALA A 435 21.39 36.43 7.89
CA ALA A 435 21.55 35.09 7.40
C ALA A 435 22.04 34.13 8.51
N PRO A 436 21.52 32.89 8.58
CA PRO A 436 21.99 31.93 9.56
C PRO A 436 23.44 31.62 9.29
N GLN A 437 24.34 32.15 10.11
CA GLN A 437 25.73 31.69 10.16
C GLN A 437 25.65 30.23 10.68
N VAL A 438 25.73 29.29 9.76
CA VAL A 438 25.91 27.88 10.07
C VAL A 438 27.23 27.78 10.83
N MET A 439 27.17 27.46 12.11
CA MET A 439 28.39 27.27 12.89
C MET A 439 29.14 26.04 12.39
N ARG A 440 30.47 26.19 12.28
CA ARG A 440 31.32 25.03 11.97
C ARG A 440 31.48 24.18 13.21
N TRP A 441 31.53 22.89 13.01
CA TRP A 441 31.79 21.92 14.08
C TRP A 441 33.17 21.34 13.89
N SER A 442 33.91 21.17 14.97
CA SER A 442 35.17 20.43 14.93
C SER A 442 34.89 18.93 14.69
N ASP A 443 35.85 18.23 14.09
CA ASP A 443 35.74 16.80 13.83
C ASP A 443 35.49 16.00 15.12
N GLU A 444 36.11 16.38 16.21
CA GLU A 444 35.94 15.79 17.52
C GLU A 444 34.53 16.01 18.09
N ALA A 445 33.99 17.23 17.97
CA ALA A 445 32.63 17.55 18.40
C ALA A 445 31.60 16.80 17.57
N THR A 446 31.82 16.70 16.26
CA THR A 446 30.94 15.95 15.35
C THR A 446 30.95 14.46 15.68
N ALA A 447 32.12 13.85 15.88
CA ALA A 447 32.24 12.44 16.26
C ALA A 447 31.55 12.15 17.60
N LEU A 448 31.72 13.04 18.59
CA LEU A 448 31.09 12.93 19.89
C LEU A 448 29.56 13.03 19.78
N LEU A 449 29.04 13.98 19.01
CA LEU A 449 27.59 14.12 18.78
C LEU A 449 27.01 12.90 18.07
N LEU A 450 27.69 12.36 17.06
CA LEU A 450 27.24 11.21 16.30
C LEU A 450 27.30 9.89 17.10
N SER A 451 28.10 9.82 18.17
CA SER A 451 28.14 8.67 19.08
C SER A 451 26.86 8.50 19.90
N ILE A 452 26.03 9.53 20.00
CA ILE A 452 24.77 9.53 20.74
C ILE A 452 23.71 8.86 19.86
N LYS A 453 23.19 7.71 20.30
CA LYS A 453 22.22 6.91 19.54
C LYS A 453 20.81 7.54 19.48
N ASP A 454 20.40 8.22 20.55
CA ASP A 454 19.11 8.89 20.64
C ASP A 454 19.10 10.16 19.78
N LEU A 455 18.26 10.17 18.74
CA LEU A 455 18.14 11.28 17.79
C LEU A 455 17.58 12.56 18.43
N SER A 456 16.66 12.44 19.39
CA SER A 456 16.07 13.58 20.09
C SER A 456 17.08 14.25 21.01
N LEU A 457 17.82 13.44 21.78
CA LEU A 457 18.91 13.91 22.64
C LEU A 457 20.04 14.53 21.83
N ARG A 458 20.39 13.93 20.68
CA ARG A 458 21.40 14.48 19.74
C ARG A 458 21.01 15.85 19.24
N GLY A 459 19.75 16.04 18.81
CA GLY A 459 19.23 17.33 18.33
C GLY A 459 19.26 18.41 19.43
N ASN A 460 18.84 18.05 20.64
CA ASN A 460 18.84 18.96 21.78
C ASN A 460 20.27 19.38 22.15
N LEU A 461 21.20 18.43 22.26
CA LEU A 461 22.60 18.70 22.60
C LEU A 461 23.31 19.52 21.53
N SER A 462 22.99 19.32 20.23
CA SER A 462 23.58 20.14 19.17
C SER A 462 23.16 21.60 19.28
N MET A 463 21.89 21.90 19.54
CA MET A 463 21.40 23.26 19.73
C MET A 463 22.01 23.94 20.96
N ARG A 464 22.14 23.20 22.06
CA ARG A 464 22.75 23.71 23.32
C ARG A 464 24.23 23.99 23.13
N ALA A 465 24.96 23.10 22.45
CA ALA A 465 26.39 23.30 22.15
C ALA A 465 26.62 24.50 21.24
N GLU A 466 25.82 24.69 20.19
CA GLU A 466 25.90 25.89 19.33
C GLU A 466 25.56 27.16 20.10
N LYS A 467 24.52 27.14 20.95
CA LYS A 467 24.18 28.29 21.79
C LYS A 467 25.36 28.67 22.72
N LYS A 468 25.98 27.67 23.36
CA LYS A 468 27.13 27.89 24.22
C LYS A 468 28.33 28.45 23.46
N ALA A 469 28.69 27.87 22.32
CA ALA A 469 29.74 28.33 21.47
C ALA A 469 29.53 29.80 21.06
N ARG A 470 28.30 30.17 20.70
CA ARG A 470 27.94 31.59 20.38
C ARG A 470 28.06 32.50 21.59
N THR A 471 27.66 32.05 22.78
CA THR A 471 27.80 32.84 24.02
C THR A 471 29.25 33.07 24.37
N GLU A 472 30.14 32.13 24.08
CA GLU A 472 31.57 32.19 24.29
C GLU A 472 32.33 32.88 23.14
N ASN A 473 31.58 33.41 22.12
CA ASN A 473 32.13 33.99 20.89
C ASN A 473 33.08 33.05 20.13
N SER A 474 32.88 31.73 20.23
CA SER A 474 33.68 30.77 19.47
C SER A 474 33.13 30.65 18.04
N PRO A 475 34.01 30.71 17.02
CA PRO A 475 33.61 30.55 15.60
C PRO A 475 33.26 29.09 15.25
N THR A 476 33.61 28.15 16.14
CA THR A 476 33.46 26.70 15.94
C THR A 476 32.92 26.04 17.19
N VAL A 477 32.07 25.06 17.03
CA VAL A 477 31.58 24.21 18.13
C VAL A 477 32.64 23.15 18.41
N GLU A 478 33.30 23.25 19.57
CA GLU A 478 34.32 22.33 20.03
C GLU A 478 33.71 21.23 20.93
N ALA A 479 34.40 20.10 21.09
CA ALA A 479 33.94 18.98 21.93
C ALA A 479 33.65 19.42 23.39
N ALA A 480 34.36 20.40 23.90
CA ALA A 480 34.15 20.97 25.24
C ALA A 480 32.78 21.62 25.40
N HIS A 481 32.19 22.20 24.35
CA HIS A 481 30.84 22.76 24.38
C HIS A 481 29.76 21.68 24.56
N LEU A 482 29.98 20.51 23.96
CA LEU A 482 29.10 19.34 24.12
C LEU A 482 29.28 18.65 25.47
N GLN A 483 30.53 18.47 25.91
CA GLN A 483 30.86 17.75 27.17
C GLN A 483 30.24 18.41 28.40
N THR A 484 30.03 19.73 28.37
CA THR A 484 29.37 20.44 29.48
C THR A 484 27.95 19.95 29.74
N PHE A 485 27.26 19.44 28.71
CA PHE A 485 25.86 18.99 28.80
C PHE A 485 25.71 17.46 28.86
N LEU A 486 26.78 16.71 28.54
CA LEU A 486 26.75 15.24 28.57
C LEU A 486 26.65 14.66 29.97
N HIS A 487 27.10 15.40 30.99
CA HIS A 487 27.05 14.94 32.39
C HIS A 487 25.69 15.12 33.06
N ASP A 488 24.87 16.06 32.56
CA ASP A 488 23.56 16.37 33.13
C ASP A 488 22.42 15.55 32.61
N ASP A 489 22.47 15.06 31.35
CA ASP A 489 21.34 14.47 30.61
C ASP A 489 21.47 12.97 30.30
N MET A 490 22.56 12.27 30.73
CA MET A 490 22.72 10.84 30.45
C MET A 490 22.20 9.97 31.61
N PRO A 491 21.31 9.00 31.35
CA PRO A 491 21.00 7.95 32.33
C PRO A 491 22.27 7.14 32.64
N ARG A 492 22.57 6.93 33.91
CA ARG A 492 23.73 6.16 34.36
C ARG A 492 23.67 4.73 33.84
N GLY A 493 24.34 4.47 32.73
CA GLY A 493 24.45 3.12 32.14
C GLY A 493 25.03 3.02 30.75
N ASP A 494 25.01 4.06 29.95
CA ASP A 494 25.36 3.97 28.52
C ASP A 494 26.75 4.48 28.10
N PHE A 495 27.61 4.84 29.05
CA PHE A 495 28.97 5.28 28.73
C PHE A 495 29.97 4.14 28.92
N GLN A 496 30.37 3.47 27.82
CA GLN A 496 31.61 2.72 27.74
C GLN A 496 32.67 3.58 27.05
N PRO A 497 33.74 4.05 27.74
CA PRO A 497 34.85 4.70 27.06
C PRO A 497 35.58 3.66 26.24
N GLY A 498 35.48 3.77 24.91
CA GLY A 498 36.25 2.97 23.97
C GLY A 498 37.74 3.21 24.18
N THR A 499 38.46 2.18 24.58
CA THR A 499 39.92 2.08 24.57
C THR A 499 40.44 2.38 23.17
N MET A 500 40.99 3.57 22.96
CA MET A 500 41.89 3.80 21.84
C MET A 500 43.19 3.05 22.14
N ALA A 501 43.38 1.88 21.53
CA ALA A 501 44.66 1.23 21.41
C ALA A 501 45.43 1.90 20.27
N ALA A 502 46.60 2.36 20.60
CA ALA A 502 47.60 2.84 19.65
C ALA A 502 48.03 1.71 18.70
N ALA A 503 48.04 1.99 17.41
CA ALA A 503 48.99 1.54 16.42
C ALA A 503 48.83 2.39 15.14
#